data_65571d8189805498303f9cab60e4b079
#
_entry.id   65571d8189805498303f9cab60e4b079
#
_cell.length_a   1.000
_cell.length_b   1.000
_cell.length_c   1.000
_cell.angle_alpha   90.00
_cell.angle_beta   90.00
_cell.angle_gamma   90.00
#
_symmetry.space_group_name_H-M   'P 1'
#
loop_
_entity.id
_entity.type
_entity.pdbx_description
1 polymer ?
#
loop_
_entity_poly.entity_id
_entity_poly.type
_entity_poly.pdbx_seq_one_letter_code
_entity_poly.pdbx_strand_id
1 'polypeptide(L)'
;MAGQSSAAIARTGNNPFLRFVAALSTLAGWCSAAMIVAAVAITCQMIFIRFVLNGSTIWQTEAVIYLAIGATLIGLPYVQRLRGHVNVDLVPLALNKRLRFALAVFTLSLSIIMVSIMLWCSYEFWHLTWERNWRSDTVWGVRLWIPYLALPVGFGLFLLQLIADMVAMLLGIEKPFGLEDV
;
A
#
# COMPACT_ATOMS: atom_id res chain seq x y z
N MET A 1 19.04 -7.23 6.30
CA MET A 1 17.77 -6.73 6.85
C MET A 1 17.93 -5.65 7.94
N ALA A 2 18.92 -5.70 8.82
CA ALA A 2 19.14 -4.66 9.85
C ALA A 2 19.54 -3.27 9.31
N GLY A 3 20.26 -3.17 8.19
CA GLY A 3 20.66 -1.91 7.59
C GLY A 3 19.53 -1.07 6.98
N GLN A 4 18.47 -1.70 6.48
CA GLN A 4 17.31 -1.00 5.91
C GLN A 4 16.43 -0.36 6.98
N SER A 5 16.33 -0.98 8.16
CA SER A 5 15.58 -0.41 9.29
C SER A 5 16.25 0.86 9.84
N SER A 6 17.58 0.87 9.92
CA SER A 6 18.33 2.04 10.41
C SER A 6 18.27 3.23 9.43
N ALA A 7 18.34 2.96 8.13
CA ALA A 7 18.15 3.99 7.09
C ALA A 7 16.73 4.56 7.05
N ALA A 8 15.71 3.73 7.32
CA ALA A 8 14.32 4.15 7.37
C ALA A 8 14.03 5.07 8.58
N ILE A 9 14.73 4.89 9.69
CA ILE A 9 14.62 5.76 10.89
C ILE A 9 15.32 7.11 10.66
N ALA A 10 16.46 7.11 9.96
CA ALA A 10 17.20 8.33 9.63
C ALA A 10 16.41 9.29 8.71
N ARG A 11 15.52 8.75 7.87
CA ARG A 11 14.69 9.52 6.92
C ARG A 11 13.57 10.35 7.57
N THR A 12 13.25 10.09 8.81
CA THR A 12 12.07 10.71 9.45
C THR A 12 12.39 12.08 10.07
N GLY A 13 13.65 12.47 10.18
CA GLY A 13 14.03 13.72 10.84
C GLY A 13 13.38 13.86 12.22
N ASN A 14 13.38 15.08 12.77
CA ASN A 14 12.76 15.36 14.07
C ASN A 14 11.28 15.81 13.96
N ASN A 15 10.65 15.70 12.76
CA ASN A 15 9.28 16.11 12.52
C ASN A 15 8.28 15.06 13.03
N PRO A 16 7.38 15.40 13.96
CA PRO A 16 6.42 14.46 14.55
C PRO A 16 5.45 13.91 13.51
N PHE A 17 5.08 14.70 12.49
CA PHE A 17 4.22 14.28 11.40
C PHE A 17 4.83 13.14 10.59
N LEU A 18 6.10 13.29 10.16
CA LEU A 18 6.79 12.26 9.39
C LEU A 18 6.96 10.97 10.20
N ARG A 19 7.21 11.08 11.50
CA ARG A 19 7.30 9.92 12.41
C ARG A 19 5.97 9.19 12.54
N PHE A 20 4.88 9.92 12.66
CA PHE A 20 3.53 9.35 12.74
C PHE A 20 3.18 8.59 11.46
N VAL A 21 3.36 9.22 10.28
CA VAL A 21 3.08 8.58 8.98
C VAL A 21 3.97 7.36 8.79
N ALA A 22 5.25 7.44 9.15
CA ALA A 22 6.17 6.33 9.08
C ALA A 22 5.77 5.13 9.96
N ALA A 23 5.29 5.40 11.19
CA ALA A 23 4.78 4.35 12.07
C ALA A 23 3.52 3.71 11.49
N LEU A 24 2.60 4.52 10.96
CA LEU A 24 1.36 4.05 10.34
C LEU A 24 1.63 3.18 9.10
N SER A 25 2.56 3.60 8.24
CA SER A 25 2.98 2.81 7.07
C SER A 25 3.64 1.50 7.47
N THR A 26 4.42 1.49 8.55
CA THR A 26 5.03 0.25 9.06
C THR A 26 3.96 -0.70 9.60
N LEU A 27 2.99 -0.18 10.37
CA LEU A 27 1.87 -0.97 10.87
C LEU A 27 1.07 -1.58 9.71
N ALA A 28 0.78 -0.77 8.67
CA ALA A 28 0.10 -1.24 7.46
C ALA A 28 0.89 -2.36 6.76
N GLY A 29 2.21 -2.27 6.71
CA GLY A 29 3.07 -3.34 6.20
C GLY A 29 2.98 -4.64 6.99
N TRP A 30 2.96 -4.57 8.33
CA TRP A 30 2.77 -5.75 9.17
C TRP A 30 1.38 -6.36 9.02
N CYS A 31 0.33 -5.53 8.92
CA CYS A 31 -1.03 -6.00 8.63
C CYS A 31 -1.10 -6.71 7.28
N SER A 32 -0.49 -6.13 6.23
CA SER A 32 -0.40 -6.73 4.91
C SER A 32 0.30 -8.10 4.95
N ALA A 33 1.44 -8.19 5.63
CA ALA A 33 2.16 -9.46 5.78
C ALA A 33 1.32 -10.52 6.51
N ALA A 34 0.61 -10.14 7.58
CA ALA A 34 -0.28 -11.04 8.30
C ALA A 34 -1.44 -11.53 7.41
N MET A 35 -2.02 -10.67 6.58
CA MET A 35 -3.07 -11.05 5.63
C MET A 35 -2.57 -12.05 4.59
N ILE A 36 -1.33 -11.89 4.08
CA ILE A 36 -0.72 -12.86 3.16
C ILE A 36 -0.51 -14.21 3.84
N VAL A 37 0.03 -14.22 5.06
CA VAL A 37 0.21 -15.46 5.81
C VAL A 37 -1.13 -16.16 6.05
N ALA A 38 -2.18 -15.41 6.41
CA ALA A 38 -3.52 -15.94 6.58
C ALA A 38 -4.07 -16.52 5.26
N ALA A 39 -3.88 -15.83 4.13
CA ALA A 39 -4.30 -16.32 2.82
C ALA A 39 -3.62 -17.65 2.46
N VAL A 40 -2.30 -17.76 2.72
CA VAL A 40 -1.55 -19.01 2.50
C VAL A 40 -2.07 -20.12 3.41
N ALA A 41 -2.31 -19.85 4.69
CA ALA A 41 -2.84 -20.83 5.65
C ALA A 41 -4.22 -21.34 5.22
N ILE A 42 -5.12 -20.45 4.78
CA ILE A 42 -6.45 -20.83 4.27
C ILE A 42 -6.31 -21.67 2.99
N THR A 43 -5.37 -21.32 2.10
CA THR A 43 -5.12 -22.10 0.89
C THR A 43 -4.64 -23.52 1.22
N CYS A 44 -3.70 -23.66 2.16
CA CYS A 44 -3.24 -24.97 2.63
C CYS A 44 -4.38 -25.80 3.24
N GLN A 45 -5.22 -25.15 4.08
CA GLN A 45 -6.41 -25.79 4.64
C GLN A 45 -7.37 -26.24 3.53
N MET A 46 -7.60 -25.41 2.52
CA MET A 46 -8.48 -25.73 1.38
C MET A 46 -7.99 -26.96 0.62
N ILE A 47 -6.69 -27.03 0.37
CA ILE A 47 -6.07 -28.19 -0.31
C ILE A 47 -6.27 -29.45 0.56
N PHE A 48 -6.01 -29.38 1.85
CA PHE A 48 -6.18 -30.51 2.77
C PHE A 48 -7.64 -31.01 2.79
N ILE A 49 -8.61 -30.12 2.88
CA ILE A 49 -10.04 -30.50 2.88
C ILE A 49 -10.42 -31.20 1.58
N ARG A 50 -9.96 -30.68 0.43
CA ARG A 50 -10.31 -31.25 -0.86
C ARG A 50 -9.66 -32.60 -1.12
N PHE A 51 -8.37 -32.75 -0.84
CA PHE A 51 -7.60 -33.93 -1.22
C PHE A 51 -7.58 -35.03 -0.16
N VAL A 52 -7.67 -34.67 1.12
CA VAL A 52 -7.62 -35.65 2.23
C VAL A 52 -9.01 -36.01 2.71
N LEU A 53 -9.87 -35.00 2.90
CA LEU A 53 -11.20 -35.19 3.46
C LEU A 53 -12.29 -35.34 2.39
N ASN A 54 -11.98 -35.18 1.09
CA ASN A 54 -12.94 -35.16 -0.01
C ASN A 54 -14.13 -34.22 0.25
N GLY A 55 -13.90 -33.13 1.00
CA GLY A 55 -14.91 -32.15 1.39
C GLY A 55 -15.03 -31.01 0.37
N SER A 56 -16.19 -30.33 0.36
CA SER A 56 -16.41 -29.13 -0.43
C SER A 56 -15.86 -27.91 0.30
N THR A 57 -15.29 -26.96 -0.47
CA THR A 57 -14.79 -25.68 0.05
C THR A 57 -15.60 -24.54 -0.59
N ILE A 58 -16.32 -23.78 0.26
CA ILE A 58 -17.27 -22.76 -0.21
C ILE A 58 -16.69 -21.36 -0.03
N TRP A 59 -16.22 -21.01 1.16
CA TRP A 59 -15.81 -19.67 1.54
C TRP A 59 -14.30 -19.38 1.34
N GLN A 60 -13.47 -20.43 1.30
CA GLN A 60 -12.03 -20.32 1.36
C GLN A 60 -11.45 -19.55 0.16
N THR A 61 -11.91 -19.87 -1.05
CA THR A 61 -11.43 -19.23 -2.27
C THR A 61 -11.70 -17.73 -2.25
N GLU A 62 -12.90 -17.35 -1.85
CA GLU A 62 -13.30 -15.93 -1.79
C GLU A 62 -12.55 -15.18 -0.69
N ALA A 63 -12.37 -15.80 0.49
CA ALA A 63 -11.58 -15.23 1.56
C ALA A 63 -10.12 -14.99 1.15
N VAL A 64 -9.48 -15.92 0.45
CA VAL A 64 -8.12 -15.76 -0.07
C VAL A 64 -8.03 -14.59 -1.05
N ILE A 65 -8.99 -14.44 -1.95
CA ILE A 65 -9.02 -13.32 -2.90
C ILE A 65 -9.12 -11.98 -2.16
N TYR A 66 -10.03 -11.87 -1.20
CA TYR A 66 -10.19 -10.62 -0.42
C TYR A 66 -8.97 -10.30 0.44
N LEU A 67 -8.35 -11.31 1.05
CA LEU A 67 -7.11 -11.13 1.80
C LEU A 67 -5.95 -10.69 0.91
N ALA A 68 -5.82 -11.26 -0.29
CA ALA A 68 -4.77 -10.89 -1.24
C ALA A 68 -4.94 -9.45 -1.75
N ILE A 69 -6.17 -9.06 -2.12
CA ILE A 69 -6.47 -7.68 -2.54
C ILE A 69 -6.24 -6.70 -1.37
N GLY A 70 -6.75 -7.02 -0.19
CA GLY A 70 -6.55 -6.20 1.00
C GLY A 70 -5.08 -6.05 1.37
N ALA A 71 -4.30 -7.14 1.32
CA ALA A 71 -2.87 -7.11 1.60
C ALA A 71 -2.11 -6.22 0.62
N THR A 72 -2.42 -6.29 -0.67
CA THR A 72 -1.77 -5.43 -1.68
C THR A 72 -2.08 -3.96 -1.45
N LEU A 73 -3.33 -3.60 -1.23
CA LEU A 73 -3.75 -2.21 -1.04
C LEU A 73 -3.23 -1.61 0.26
N ILE A 74 -3.35 -2.33 1.38
CA ILE A 74 -2.88 -1.87 2.69
C ILE A 74 -1.34 -1.84 2.74
N GLY A 75 -0.66 -2.68 1.95
CA GLY A 75 0.79 -2.72 1.85
C GLY A 75 1.43 -1.57 1.06
N LEU A 76 0.66 -0.88 0.19
CA LEU A 76 1.18 0.20 -0.68
C LEU A 76 2.01 1.26 0.05
N PRO A 77 1.56 1.85 1.17
CA PRO A 77 2.32 2.89 1.86
C PRO A 77 3.65 2.38 2.41
N TYR A 78 3.73 1.12 2.83
CA TYR A 78 4.96 0.52 3.30
C TYR A 78 5.97 0.30 2.17
N VAL A 79 5.50 -0.20 1.02
CA VAL A 79 6.33 -0.39 -0.17
C VAL A 79 6.85 0.95 -0.68
N GLN A 80 6.00 2.00 -0.70
CA GLN A 80 6.40 3.36 -1.06
C GLN A 80 7.50 3.87 -0.12
N ARG A 81 7.32 3.74 1.18
CA ARG A 81 8.30 4.15 2.18
C ARG A 81 9.66 3.46 2.02
N LEU A 82 9.67 2.19 1.64
CA LEU A 82 10.90 1.43 1.33
C LEU A 82 11.48 1.76 -0.05
N ARG A 83 10.80 2.63 -0.84
CA ARG A 83 11.14 2.89 -2.25
C ARG A 83 11.21 1.59 -3.07
N GLY A 84 10.31 0.65 -2.75
CA GLY A 84 10.21 -0.65 -3.42
C GLY A 84 9.63 -0.57 -4.83
N HIS A 85 9.13 0.57 -5.26
CA HIS A 85 8.75 0.79 -6.65
C HIS A 85 10.01 0.93 -7.49
N VAL A 86 10.05 0.21 -8.61
CA VAL A 86 11.18 0.23 -9.54
C VAL A 86 11.33 1.65 -10.09
N ASN A 87 12.29 2.39 -9.55
CA ASN A 87 12.68 3.67 -10.09
C ASN A 87 13.63 3.42 -11.28
N VAL A 88 13.31 4.00 -12.41
CA VAL A 88 14.26 4.05 -13.53
C VAL A 88 15.27 5.15 -13.23
N ASP A 89 16.30 4.80 -12.45
CA ASP A 89 17.31 5.77 -11.97
C ASP A 89 18.19 6.33 -13.07
N LEU A 90 18.17 5.75 -14.27
CA LEU A 90 18.99 6.18 -15.42
C LEU A 90 18.71 7.62 -15.85
N VAL A 91 17.44 8.03 -15.87
CA VAL A 91 17.06 9.40 -16.25
C VAL A 91 17.47 10.42 -15.19
N PRO A 92 17.17 10.23 -13.89
CA PRO A 92 17.64 11.14 -12.84
C PRO A 92 19.16 11.27 -12.74
N LEU A 93 19.92 10.21 -13.01
CA LEU A 93 21.39 10.22 -12.98
C LEU A 93 22.00 11.10 -14.09
N ALA A 94 21.36 11.16 -15.25
CA ALA A 94 21.81 11.98 -16.37
C ALA A 94 21.46 13.48 -16.22
N LEU A 95 20.61 13.86 -15.25
CA LEU A 95 20.14 15.23 -15.08
C LEU A 95 20.93 16.02 -14.01
N ASN A 96 21.05 17.34 -14.24
CA ASN A 96 21.58 18.28 -13.27
C ASN A 96 20.73 18.31 -11.99
N LYS A 97 21.33 18.65 -10.82
CA LYS A 97 20.65 18.67 -9.50
C LYS A 97 19.32 19.44 -9.52
N ARG A 98 19.22 20.57 -10.21
CA ARG A 98 18.00 21.39 -10.29
C ARG A 98 16.91 20.69 -11.10
N LEU A 99 17.26 20.09 -12.24
CA LEU A 99 16.32 19.34 -13.09
C LEU A 99 15.84 18.07 -12.39
N ARG A 100 16.74 17.38 -11.70
CA ARG A 100 16.42 16.19 -10.88
C ARG A 100 15.39 16.52 -9.80
N PHE A 101 15.57 17.63 -9.08
CA PHE A 101 14.61 18.09 -8.08
C PHE A 101 13.26 18.44 -8.72
N ALA A 102 13.25 19.20 -9.81
CA ALA A 102 12.02 19.56 -10.53
C ALA A 102 11.27 18.32 -11.04
N LEU A 103 11.99 17.34 -11.58
CA LEU A 103 11.40 16.06 -12.02
C LEU A 103 10.79 15.29 -10.85
N ALA A 104 11.47 15.23 -9.72
CA ALA A 104 10.96 14.54 -8.52
C ALA A 104 9.70 15.22 -7.99
N VAL A 105 9.66 16.55 -7.90
CA VAL A 105 8.45 17.30 -7.50
C VAL A 105 7.31 17.05 -8.50
N PHE A 106 7.59 17.09 -9.79
CA PHE A 106 6.59 16.87 -10.82
C PHE A 106 5.99 15.47 -10.76
N THR A 107 6.82 14.44 -10.66
CA THR A 107 6.35 13.03 -10.58
C THR A 107 5.57 12.76 -9.31
N LEU A 108 6.02 13.27 -8.15
CA LEU A 108 5.29 13.14 -6.89
C LEU A 108 3.95 13.89 -6.92
N SER A 109 3.90 15.10 -7.51
CA SER A 109 2.66 15.86 -7.66
C SER A 109 1.65 15.12 -8.54
N LEU A 110 2.11 14.57 -9.66
CA LEU A 110 1.27 13.77 -10.55
C LEU A 110 0.75 12.50 -9.86
N SER A 111 1.60 11.83 -9.08
CA SER A 111 1.21 10.66 -8.29
C SER A 111 0.16 11.01 -7.23
N ILE A 112 0.32 12.13 -6.53
CA ILE A 112 -0.66 12.62 -5.55
C ILE A 112 -2.02 12.88 -6.21
N ILE A 113 -2.04 13.54 -7.37
CA ILE A 113 -3.28 13.81 -8.11
C ILE A 113 -3.96 12.49 -8.50
N MET A 114 -3.22 11.55 -9.09
CA MET A 114 -3.75 10.26 -9.52
C MET A 114 -4.30 9.45 -8.34
N VAL A 115 -3.55 9.35 -7.25
CA VAL A 115 -3.99 8.61 -6.06
C VAL A 115 -5.17 9.30 -5.37
N SER A 116 -5.27 10.63 -5.43
CA SER A 116 -6.44 11.36 -4.92
C SER A 116 -7.71 11.03 -5.72
N ILE A 117 -7.61 10.94 -7.04
CA ILE A 117 -8.73 10.50 -7.90
C ILE A 117 -9.11 9.05 -7.57
N MET A 118 -8.13 8.15 -7.42
CA MET A 118 -8.37 6.75 -7.04
C MET A 118 -9.05 6.64 -5.67
N LEU A 119 -8.62 7.46 -4.71
CA LEU A 119 -9.24 7.51 -3.38
C LEU A 119 -10.71 7.96 -3.46
N TRP A 120 -10.99 9.01 -4.23
CA TRP A 120 -12.35 9.49 -4.43
C TRP A 120 -13.25 8.41 -5.06
N CYS A 121 -12.82 7.83 -6.18
CA CYS A 121 -13.56 6.76 -6.84
C CYS A 121 -13.76 5.53 -5.94
N SER A 122 -12.74 5.17 -5.16
CA SER A 122 -12.80 4.04 -4.22
C SER A 122 -13.76 4.30 -3.07
N TYR A 123 -13.81 5.53 -2.56
CA TYR A 123 -14.75 5.92 -1.52
C TYR A 123 -16.21 5.88 -2.03
N GLU A 124 -16.48 6.45 -3.21
CA GLU A 124 -17.80 6.41 -3.85
C GLU A 124 -18.27 4.96 -4.07
N PHE A 125 -17.38 4.10 -4.57
CA PHE A 125 -17.69 2.69 -4.80
C PHE A 125 -17.97 1.93 -3.50
N TRP A 126 -17.16 2.17 -2.46
CA TRP A 126 -17.37 1.58 -1.14
C TRP A 126 -18.68 2.06 -0.52
N HIS A 127 -18.98 3.36 -0.59
CA HIS A 127 -20.19 3.96 -0.06
C HIS A 127 -21.44 3.39 -0.74
N LEU A 128 -21.42 3.29 -2.07
CA LEU A 128 -22.48 2.66 -2.84
C LEU A 128 -22.75 1.21 -2.43
N THR A 129 -21.67 0.46 -2.18
CA THR A 129 -21.76 -0.94 -1.75
C THR A 129 -22.34 -1.05 -0.34
N TRP A 130 -22.02 -0.09 0.53
CA TRP A 130 -22.58 0.02 1.87
C TRP A 130 -24.07 0.34 1.83
N GLU A 131 -24.48 1.37 1.10
CA GLU A 131 -25.89 1.78 1.02
C GLU A 131 -26.79 0.70 0.43
N ARG A 132 -26.32 0.04 -0.64
CA ARG A 132 -27.09 -1.01 -1.31
C ARG A 132 -26.99 -2.37 -0.62
N ASN A 133 -26.21 -2.47 0.44
CA ASN A 133 -26.00 -3.70 1.21
C ASN A 133 -25.67 -4.92 0.32
N TRP A 134 -24.80 -4.70 -0.68
CA TRP A 134 -24.41 -5.73 -1.64
C TRP A 134 -23.77 -6.92 -0.97
N ARG A 135 -24.13 -8.09 -1.44
CA ARG A 135 -23.59 -9.37 -1.00
C ARG A 135 -22.91 -10.07 -2.16
N SER A 136 -21.97 -10.95 -1.83
CA SER A 136 -21.35 -11.82 -2.82
C SER A 136 -22.40 -12.77 -3.43
N ASP A 137 -22.28 -13.04 -4.73
CA ASP A 137 -23.14 -13.99 -5.46
C ASP A 137 -22.81 -15.44 -5.12
N THR A 138 -21.81 -15.69 -4.26
CA THR A 138 -21.43 -17.03 -3.81
C THR A 138 -22.35 -17.52 -2.68
N VAL A 139 -22.31 -18.83 -2.43
CA VAL A 139 -23.05 -19.46 -1.32
C VAL A 139 -22.67 -18.88 0.04
N TRP A 140 -21.49 -18.29 0.18
CA TRP A 140 -21.04 -17.63 1.42
C TRP A 140 -21.79 -16.31 1.68
N GLY A 141 -22.17 -15.58 0.64
CA GLY A 141 -23.01 -14.36 0.74
C GLY A 141 -22.41 -13.27 1.63
N VAL A 142 -21.08 -13.12 1.66
CA VAL A 142 -20.42 -12.10 2.47
C VAL A 142 -20.85 -10.68 2.04
N ARG A 143 -20.96 -9.78 3.01
CA ARG A 143 -21.24 -8.36 2.73
C ARG A 143 -20.02 -7.71 2.09
N LEU A 144 -20.13 -7.28 0.84
CA LEU A 144 -19.00 -6.78 0.03
C LEU A 144 -18.39 -5.48 0.56
N TRP A 145 -19.11 -4.68 1.35
CA TRP A 145 -18.55 -3.47 1.95
C TRP A 145 -17.37 -3.76 2.90
N ILE A 146 -17.30 -4.98 3.49
CA ILE A 146 -16.22 -5.38 4.41
C ILE A 146 -14.88 -5.50 3.65
N PRO A 147 -14.75 -6.36 2.61
CA PRO A 147 -13.50 -6.43 1.85
C PRO A 147 -13.20 -5.17 1.05
N TYR A 148 -14.21 -4.46 0.57
CA TYR A 148 -14.02 -3.23 -0.21
C TYR A 148 -13.58 -2.03 0.63
N LEU A 149 -13.69 -2.10 1.97
CA LEU A 149 -13.10 -1.09 2.86
C LEU A 149 -11.57 -0.97 2.67
N ALA A 150 -10.91 -2.04 2.24
CA ALA A 150 -9.49 -2.01 1.94
C ALA A 150 -9.10 -1.01 0.84
N LEU A 151 -10.03 -0.69 -0.08
CA LEU A 151 -9.82 0.28 -1.17
C LEU A 151 -9.60 1.70 -0.64
N PRO A 152 -10.59 2.35 0.01
CA PRO A 152 -10.40 3.72 0.50
C PRO A 152 -9.35 3.81 1.60
N VAL A 153 -9.21 2.80 2.45
CA VAL A 153 -8.18 2.77 3.50
C VAL A 153 -6.79 2.65 2.88
N GLY A 154 -6.57 1.73 1.94
CA GLY A 154 -5.29 1.52 1.28
C GLY A 154 -4.82 2.76 0.50
N PHE A 155 -5.70 3.32 -0.36
CA PHE A 155 -5.38 4.55 -1.09
C PHE A 155 -5.23 5.77 -0.19
N GLY A 156 -6.00 5.86 0.90
CA GLY A 156 -5.87 6.94 1.88
C GLY A 156 -4.52 6.91 2.61
N LEU A 157 -4.08 5.75 3.05
CA LEU A 157 -2.77 5.55 3.66
C LEU A 157 -1.63 5.80 2.66
N PHE A 158 -1.81 5.38 1.41
CA PHE A 158 -0.84 5.60 0.35
C PHE A 158 -0.71 7.09 0.01
N LEU A 159 -1.82 7.81 -0.12
CA LEU A 159 -1.83 9.26 -0.32
C LEU A 159 -1.12 9.99 0.82
N LEU A 160 -1.40 9.59 2.06
CA LEU A 160 -0.74 10.16 3.24
C LEU A 160 0.78 9.96 3.20
N GLN A 161 1.25 8.79 2.75
CA GLN A 161 2.68 8.52 2.58
C GLN A 161 3.28 9.38 1.47
N LEU A 162 2.62 9.53 0.32
CA LEU A 162 3.10 10.40 -0.78
C LEU A 162 3.21 11.87 -0.35
N ILE A 163 2.26 12.36 0.44
CA ILE A 163 2.32 13.71 1.02
C ILE A 163 3.51 13.82 1.98
N ALA A 164 3.75 12.82 2.81
CA ALA A 164 4.90 12.80 3.71
C ALA A 164 6.23 12.80 2.95
N ASP A 165 6.34 12.02 1.86
CA ASP A 165 7.52 11.99 0.99
C ASP A 165 7.74 13.37 0.33
N MET A 166 6.68 14.04 -0.15
CA MET A 166 6.74 15.39 -0.69
C MET A 166 7.25 16.40 0.35
N VAL A 167 6.70 16.36 1.56
CA VAL A 167 7.12 17.25 2.65
C VAL A 167 8.58 16.99 3.05
N ALA A 168 8.99 15.72 3.16
CA ALA A 168 10.36 15.37 3.49
C ALA A 168 11.36 15.87 2.44
N MET A 169 10.98 15.81 1.15
CA MET A 169 11.80 16.30 0.04
C MET A 169 11.88 17.84 0.04
N LEU A 170 10.76 18.55 0.27
CA LEU A 170 10.73 20.01 0.33
C LEU A 170 11.51 20.57 1.53
N LEU A 171 11.53 19.86 2.65
CA LEU A 171 12.33 20.21 3.83
C LEU A 171 13.82 19.85 3.68
N GLY A 172 14.22 19.22 2.56
CA GLY A 172 15.59 18.81 2.32
C GLY A 172 16.06 17.64 3.22
N ILE A 173 15.13 16.96 3.90
CA ILE A 173 15.42 15.81 4.75
C ILE A 173 15.72 14.59 3.87
N GLU A 174 15.05 14.48 2.73
CA GLU A 174 15.29 13.42 1.74
C GLU A 174 15.82 14.01 0.42
N LYS A 175 16.78 13.28 -0.16
CA LYS A 175 17.32 13.63 -1.48
C LYS A 175 16.37 13.13 -2.58
N PRO A 176 16.23 13.87 -3.71
CA PRO A 176 15.44 13.45 -4.86
C PRO A 176 15.89 12.05 -5.33
N PHE A 177 14.95 11.14 -5.52
CA PHE A 177 15.18 9.73 -5.91
C PHE A 177 16.10 8.92 -4.98
N GLY A 178 16.54 9.46 -3.82
CA GLY A 178 17.44 8.78 -2.89
C GLY A 178 18.88 8.63 -3.38
N LEU A 179 19.24 9.29 -4.46
CA LEU A 179 20.57 9.25 -5.02
C LEU A 179 21.52 10.14 -4.20
N GLU A 180 22.63 9.55 -3.74
CA GLU A 180 23.71 10.32 -3.13
C GLU A 180 24.40 11.16 -4.22
N ASP A 181 24.84 12.38 -3.85
CA ASP A 181 25.58 13.23 -4.76
C ASP A 181 26.93 12.56 -5.08
N VAL A 182 27.10 12.15 -6.33
CA VAL A 182 28.38 11.81 -6.91
C VAL A 182 29.05 13.10 -7.38
#